data_b0bbdde456dd144cab6471d73fb7c39d
#
_entry.id   b0bbdde456dd144cab6471d73fb7c39d
#
_cell.length_a   1.000
_cell.length_b   1.000
_cell.length_c   1.000
_cell.angle_alpha   90.00
_cell.angle_beta   90.00
_cell.angle_gamma   90.00
#
_symmetry.space_group_name_H-M   'P 1'
#
loop_
_entity.id
_entity.type
_entity.pdbx_description
1 polymer ?
#
loop_
_entity_poly.entity_id
_entity_poly.type
_entity_poly.pdbx_seq_one_letter_code
_entity_poly.pdbx_strand_id
1 'polypeptide(L)'
;MKTFRSIPCAIPAIALMLATHAPALAQDHDQAHVQQAGAQQPAATDGAASHDHAGDHKQHGEKARAQDHVHDVQTHADHAAYPPAPPESPGADHSKHNTASDHSAHAAHTMEPAAPAEEPLTPIPVVTDADRAAAFPELHHAMQHGSDLHSFMLVDRLEAWDADHGSGQAWEAQAWIGGDLSRLWLRSEGVRVDGHTESANLEVLYGRSVSAWWDVVGGVRHDFQPGSPQTWAAIGLQGLAPYKFEVQATAYLGESGQTAANIEVEYELLLTNRLILQPLVEVEWHGKDDPRRGVGSGLGKLEAGLRLRYEFTRRFAPYVGVVHERAFGGTADLHEAAGEDPRDTRVVAGLRLWF
;
A
#
# COMPACT_ATOMS: atom_id res chain seq x y z
N MET A 1 21.56 37.35 -34.46
CA MET A 1 20.41 36.76 -35.14
C MET A 1 20.76 35.29 -35.40
N LYS A 2 20.35 34.40 -34.52
CA LYS A 2 20.49 32.94 -34.68
C LYS A 2 19.13 32.40 -35.07
N THR A 3 19.06 31.84 -36.28
CA THR A 3 17.86 31.29 -36.87
C THR A 3 17.47 29.99 -36.14
N PHE A 4 16.30 29.97 -35.57
CA PHE A 4 15.65 28.77 -35.03
C PHE A 4 15.32 27.82 -36.18
N ARG A 5 15.97 26.67 -36.21
CA ARG A 5 15.57 25.55 -37.05
C ARG A 5 14.53 24.73 -36.28
N SER A 6 13.32 24.75 -36.74
CA SER A 6 12.25 23.86 -36.29
C SER A 6 12.57 22.43 -36.72
N ILE A 7 12.83 21.58 -35.77
CA ILE A 7 12.94 20.11 -35.93
C ILE A 7 11.53 19.54 -35.79
N PRO A 8 11.02 18.73 -36.72
CA PRO A 8 9.74 18.08 -36.58
C PRO A 8 9.86 16.98 -35.53
N CYS A 9 9.11 17.13 -34.42
CA CYS A 9 8.94 16.13 -33.39
C CYS A 9 8.14 14.95 -33.99
N ALA A 10 8.83 13.91 -34.43
CA ALA A 10 8.21 12.64 -34.79
C ALA A 10 8.01 11.86 -33.50
N ILE A 11 6.81 11.92 -32.94
CA ILE A 11 6.39 11.04 -31.83
C ILE A 11 6.28 9.63 -32.42
N PRO A 12 7.09 8.65 -31.99
CA PRO A 12 6.84 7.27 -32.38
C PRO A 12 5.56 6.82 -31.67
N ALA A 13 4.54 6.51 -32.44
CA ALA A 13 3.34 5.85 -31.96
C ALA A 13 3.75 4.47 -31.44
N ILE A 14 3.90 4.35 -30.14
CA ILE A 14 4.01 3.05 -29.46
C ILE A 14 2.61 2.43 -29.54
N ALA A 15 2.41 1.55 -30.52
CA ALA A 15 1.25 0.69 -30.61
C ALA A 15 1.36 -0.36 -29.50
N LEU A 16 0.73 -0.08 -28.36
CA LEU A 16 0.51 -1.07 -27.30
C LEU A 16 -0.53 -2.08 -27.82
N MET A 17 -0.07 -3.20 -28.37
CA MET A 17 -0.92 -4.35 -28.69
C MET A 17 -1.35 -5.01 -27.37
N LEU A 18 -2.42 -4.52 -26.78
CA LEU A 18 -3.20 -5.24 -25.78
C LEU A 18 -4.01 -6.33 -26.50
N ALA A 19 -3.48 -7.54 -26.50
CA ALA A 19 -4.24 -8.72 -26.91
C ALA A 19 -5.32 -8.97 -25.84
N THR A 20 -6.53 -8.47 -26.11
CA THR A 20 -7.72 -8.80 -25.36
C THR A 20 -8.17 -10.21 -25.75
N HIS A 21 -7.71 -11.20 -25.01
CA HIS A 21 -8.38 -12.50 -24.96
C HIS A 21 -9.07 -12.60 -23.61
N ALA A 22 -10.32 -12.15 -23.56
CA ALA A 22 -11.23 -12.54 -22.50
C ALA A 22 -11.87 -13.88 -22.90
N PRO A 23 -11.77 -14.94 -22.10
CA PRO A 23 -12.63 -16.10 -22.28
C PRO A 23 -14.03 -15.74 -21.79
N ALA A 24 -14.99 -15.70 -22.72
CA ALA A 24 -16.40 -15.68 -22.40
C ALA A 24 -16.75 -17.01 -21.70
N LEU A 25 -16.99 -16.99 -20.42
CA LEU A 25 -17.67 -18.06 -19.72
C LEU A 25 -19.16 -17.94 -20.03
N ALA A 26 -19.61 -18.70 -21.01
CA ALA A 26 -21.02 -18.94 -21.25
C ALA A 26 -21.58 -19.77 -20.07
N GLN A 27 -22.54 -19.22 -19.36
CA GLN A 27 -23.40 -19.94 -18.45
C GLN A 27 -24.43 -20.71 -19.31
N ASP A 28 -24.24 -22.00 -19.41
CA ASP A 28 -25.28 -22.91 -19.90
C ASP A 28 -26.05 -23.44 -18.69
N HIS A 29 -27.30 -22.95 -18.59
CA HIS A 29 -28.33 -23.55 -17.75
C HIS A 29 -28.98 -24.65 -18.56
N ASP A 30 -28.68 -25.91 -18.23
CA ASP A 30 -29.56 -27.00 -18.60
C ASP A 30 -29.84 -27.92 -17.42
N GLN A 31 -31.13 -27.91 -17.04
CA GLN A 31 -31.74 -28.86 -16.14
C GLN A 31 -31.99 -30.16 -16.91
N ALA A 32 -31.59 -31.30 -16.42
CA ALA A 32 -32.28 -32.56 -16.66
C ALA A 32 -31.93 -33.65 -15.64
N HIS A 33 -32.92 -33.93 -14.83
CA HIS A 33 -33.43 -35.24 -14.40
C HIS A 33 -32.47 -36.45 -14.18
N VAL A 34 -32.42 -36.82 -12.93
CA VAL A 34 -32.67 -38.15 -12.30
C VAL A 34 -32.70 -39.34 -13.26
N GLN A 35 -31.80 -40.33 -13.03
CA GLN A 35 -32.19 -41.73 -12.91
C GLN A 35 -31.09 -42.56 -12.22
N GLN A 36 -31.56 -43.36 -11.23
CA GLN A 36 -30.89 -44.42 -10.51
C GLN A 36 -30.67 -45.65 -11.40
N ALA A 37 -29.60 -46.35 -11.16
CA ALA A 37 -29.42 -47.83 -11.14
C ALA A 37 -27.89 -48.08 -11.18
N GLY A 38 -27.25 -48.79 -10.30
CA GLY A 38 -27.48 -50.09 -9.77
C GLY A 38 -26.15 -50.84 -9.87
N ALA A 39 -25.57 -51.16 -8.72
CA ALA A 39 -24.75 -52.33 -8.40
C ALA A 39 -23.70 -52.87 -9.39
N GLN A 40 -22.45 -53.00 -8.94
CA GLN A 40 -21.77 -54.28 -8.70
C GLN A 40 -20.28 -54.09 -8.40
N GLN A 41 -19.87 -54.57 -7.20
CA GLN A 41 -18.50 -55.05 -6.95
C GLN A 41 -18.33 -56.46 -7.53
N PRO A 42 -17.11 -56.89 -7.86
CA PRO A 42 -16.44 -57.89 -7.00
C PRO A 42 -14.92 -57.66 -6.86
N ALA A 43 -14.44 -57.85 -5.64
CA ALA A 43 -13.64 -58.96 -5.11
C ALA A 43 -12.16 -59.05 -5.53
N ALA A 44 -11.34 -58.79 -4.58
CA ALA A 44 -10.12 -59.38 -4.04
C ALA A 44 -9.28 -60.34 -4.93
N THR A 45 -7.96 -60.12 -4.90
CA THR A 45 -6.98 -61.20 -4.67
C THR A 45 -5.69 -60.70 -4.05
N ASP A 46 -5.22 -61.49 -3.09
CA ASP A 46 -4.04 -61.54 -2.28
C ASP A 46 -2.70 -61.42 -3.02
N GLY A 47 -1.70 -61.00 -2.25
CA GLY A 47 -0.30 -61.11 -2.62
C GLY A 47 0.64 -60.59 -1.54
N ALA A 48 0.88 -61.42 -0.54
CA ALA A 48 1.88 -61.24 0.50
C ALA A 48 3.30 -61.38 -0.03
N ALA A 49 4.24 -60.55 0.45
CA ALA A 49 5.63 -60.96 0.69
C ALA A 49 6.30 -60.03 1.68
N SER A 50 6.59 -60.60 2.80
CA SER A 50 7.47 -60.18 3.88
C SER A 50 8.93 -60.14 3.45
N HIS A 51 9.70 -59.16 3.92
CA HIS A 51 11.11 -59.36 4.26
C HIS A 51 11.53 -58.48 5.44
N ASP A 52 11.77 -59.17 6.56
CA ASP A 52 12.54 -58.76 7.70
C ASP A 52 13.99 -58.45 7.30
N HIS A 53 14.57 -57.42 7.89
CA HIS A 53 15.96 -57.46 8.32
C HIS A 53 16.18 -56.55 9.52
N ALA A 54 16.38 -57.24 10.64
CA ALA A 54 16.96 -56.72 11.89
C ALA A 54 18.50 -56.60 11.78
N GLY A 55 19.06 -55.69 12.54
CA GLY A 55 20.49 -55.53 12.82
C GLY A 55 20.76 -54.20 13.48
N ASP A 56 20.63 -54.02 14.70
CA ASP A 56 21.44 -54.23 15.90
C ASP A 56 22.87 -53.64 15.84
N HIS A 57 23.20 -52.96 16.93
CA HIS A 57 24.48 -52.47 17.47
C HIS A 57 24.69 -50.95 17.41
N LYS A 58 25.05 -50.23 18.48
CA LYS A 58 25.55 -50.51 19.84
C LYS A 58 25.55 -49.18 20.62
N GLN A 59 25.33 -49.30 21.90
CA GLN A 59 25.55 -48.33 22.97
C GLN A 59 27.01 -47.88 23.10
N HIS A 60 27.19 -46.59 23.41
CA HIS A 60 28.16 -46.05 24.36
C HIS A 60 27.56 -44.74 24.83
N GLY A 61 27.18 -44.49 25.99
CA GLY A 61 27.68 -44.73 27.34
C GLY A 61 28.63 -43.65 27.81
N GLU A 62 28.16 -42.89 28.84
CA GLU A 62 28.94 -42.11 29.82
C GLU A 62 29.22 -40.63 29.49
N LYS A 63 28.89 -39.66 30.32
CA LYS A 63 28.81 -39.50 31.77
C LYS A 63 28.19 -38.15 32.10
N ALA A 64 27.37 -38.17 33.12
CA ALA A 64 26.84 -37.04 33.85
C ALA A 64 27.89 -36.08 34.39
N ARG A 65 27.63 -34.78 34.33
CA ARG A 65 28.08 -33.84 35.37
C ARG A 65 26.96 -32.82 35.60
N ALA A 66 26.25 -33.03 36.68
CA ALA A 66 25.42 -32.04 37.32
C ALA A 66 26.30 -30.88 37.81
N GLN A 67 25.92 -29.67 37.47
CA GLN A 67 26.26 -28.48 38.25
C GLN A 67 24.99 -27.73 38.53
N ASP A 68 24.62 -27.82 39.80
CA ASP A 68 23.65 -26.94 40.44
C ASP A 68 24.11 -25.48 40.31
N HIS A 69 23.33 -24.69 39.65
CA HIS A 69 23.34 -23.25 39.84
C HIS A 69 21.98 -22.82 40.37
N VAL A 70 21.98 -22.63 41.68
CA VAL A 70 20.99 -21.86 42.43
C VAL A 70 20.96 -20.46 41.83
N HIS A 71 19.91 -20.07 41.13
CA HIS A 71 19.68 -18.69 40.81
C HIS A 71 18.77 -18.06 41.85
N ASP A 72 19.39 -17.18 42.60
CA ASP A 72 18.76 -16.19 43.46
C ASP A 72 17.65 -15.43 42.70
N VAL A 73 16.47 -15.42 43.28
CA VAL A 73 15.37 -14.57 42.92
C VAL A 73 15.64 -13.17 43.44
N GLN A 74 16.25 -12.33 42.62
CA GLN A 74 16.31 -10.91 42.88
C GLN A 74 15.10 -10.23 42.24
N THR A 75 14.15 -9.92 43.10
CA THR A 75 13.04 -9.00 42.83
C THR A 75 13.60 -7.59 42.61
N HIS A 76 13.71 -7.14 41.38
CA HIS A 76 13.87 -5.73 41.08
C HIS A 76 12.49 -5.13 40.77
N ALA A 77 11.91 -4.55 41.83
CA ALA A 77 10.88 -3.54 41.71
C ALA A 77 11.56 -2.18 41.52
N ASP A 78 11.78 -1.78 40.28
CA ASP A 78 12.08 -0.38 39.94
C ASP A 78 10.88 0.22 39.22
N HIS A 79 9.98 0.77 40.07
CA HIS A 79 9.03 1.75 39.60
C HIS A 79 9.78 3.03 39.29
N ALA A 80 9.92 3.35 38.00
CA ALA A 80 10.32 4.68 37.58
C ALA A 80 9.29 5.68 38.10
N ALA A 81 9.73 6.49 39.06
CA ALA A 81 8.97 7.56 39.67
C ALA A 81 8.61 8.61 38.59
N TYR A 82 7.31 8.87 38.46
CA TYR A 82 6.82 10.08 37.78
C TYR A 82 7.35 11.31 38.52
N PRO A 83 7.72 12.38 37.80
CA PRO A 83 8.10 13.63 38.47
C PRO A 83 6.90 14.19 39.24
N PRO A 84 7.11 14.76 40.43
CA PRO A 84 6.06 15.31 41.23
C PRO A 84 5.35 16.46 40.55
N ALA A 85 4.02 16.47 40.66
CA ALA A 85 3.18 17.58 40.25
C ALA A 85 3.62 18.88 40.94
N PRO A 86 3.49 20.05 40.27
CA PRO A 86 3.79 21.34 40.89
C PRO A 86 2.89 21.58 42.10
N PRO A 87 3.34 22.31 43.14
CA PRO A 87 2.62 22.49 44.36
C PRO A 87 1.32 23.26 44.14
N GLU A 88 0.24 22.73 44.67
CA GLU A 88 -1.05 23.38 44.76
C GLU A 88 -0.93 24.71 45.53
N SER A 89 -1.44 25.77 44.95
CA SER A 89 -1.57 27.06 45.61
C SER A 89 -2.55 26.93 46.78
N PRO A 90 -2.26 27.52 47.97
CA PRO A 90 -3.09 27.36 49.15
C PRO A 90 -4.40 28.13 48.99
N GLY A 91 -5.50 27.41 49.17
CA GLY A 91 -6.71 27.87 49.81
C GLY A 91 -7.53 28.94 49.08
N ALA A 92 -8.35 28.54 48.13
CA ALA A 92 -9.63 29.20 47.94
C ALA A 92 -10.71 28.39 48.66
N ASP A 93 -11.19 28.91 49.77
CA ASP A 93 -12.26 28.40 50.60
C ASP A 93 -13.58 28.43 49.81
N HIS A 94 -14.01 27.29 49.29
CA HIS A 94 -15.27 27.10 48.57
C HIS A 94 -16.49 26.87 49.45
N SER A 95 -16.39 27.11 50.78
CA SER A 95 -17.47 26.87 51.72
C SER A 95 -18.50 27.96 51.86
N LYS A 96 -18.54 28.99 50.98
CA LYS A 96 -19.49 30.12 51.09
C LYS A 96 -20.39 30.36 49.87
N HIS A 97 -20.70 29.39 49.08
CA HIS A 97 -21.74 29.49 48.03
C HIS A 97 -22.96 28.62 48.33
N ASN A 98 -23.43 28.66 49.57
CA ASN A 98 -24.73 28.10 49.93
C ASN A 98 -25.70 29.25 50.25
N THR A 99 -26.02 30.06 49.21
CA THR A 99 -27.20 30.94 49.29
C THR A 99 -28.19 30.44 48.24
N ALA A 100 -29.19 29.75 48.75
CA ALA A 100 -30.37 29.23 48.05
C ALA A 100 -31.32 30.36 47.59
N SER A 101 -30.80 31.49 47.12
CA SER A 101 -31.61 32.63 46.74
C SER A 101 -31.40 33.14 45.32
N ASP A 102 -30.55 32.52 44.54
CA ASP A 102 -30.27 33.06 43.17
C ASP A 102 -30.91 32.23 42.02
N HIS A 103 -31.60 31.16 42.34
CA HIS A 103 -32.34 30.40 41.31
C HIS A 103 -33.78 30.86 41.08
N SER A 104 -34.29 31.81 41.87
CA SER A 104 -35.65 32.36 41.70
C SER A 104 -35.69 33.49 40.66
N ALA A 105 -34.55 34.04 40.19
CA ALA A 105 -34.50 35.07 39.18
C ALA A 105 -34.62 34.56 37.76
N HIS A 106 -34.43 33.24 37.52
CA HIS A 106 -34.62 32.64 36.19
C HIS A 106 -36.03 32.13 35.89
N ALA A 107 -36.92 32.20 36.86
CA ALA A 107 -38.32 31.76 36.69
C ALA A 107 -39.24 32.79 36.03
N ALA A 108 -38.73 33.95 35.65
CA ALA A 108 -39.50 35.02 34.99
C ALA A 108 -39.15 35.26 33.52
N HIS A 109 -38.49 34.32 32.86
CA HIS A 109 -38.59 34.25 31.42
C HIS A 109 -39.96 33.69 31.08
N THR A 110 -40.93 34.56 30.91
CA THR A 110 -42.15 34.30 30.23
C THR A 110 -41.75 33.67 28.91
N MET A 111 -41.94 32.35 28.79
CA MET A 111 -41.89 31.72 27.47
C MET A 111 -42.94 32.42 26.62
N GLU A 112 -42.46 33.23 25.72
CA GLU A 112 -43.32 33.71 24.62
C GLU A 112 -43.94 32.46 24.03
N PRO A 113 -45.31 32.43 23.88
CA PRO A 113 -45.92 31.20 23.36
C PRO A 113 -45.30 30.93 22.01
N ALA A 114 -44.68 29.74 21.89
CA ALA A 114 -44.09 29.28 20.63
C ALA A 114 -45.13 29.53 19.54
N ALA A 115 -44.72 30.25 18.49
CA ALA A 115 -45.58 30.42 17.30
C ALA A 115 -46.18 29.06 16.93
N PRO A 116 -47.46 28.98 16.65
CA PRO A 116 -48.07 27.70 16.28
C PRO A 116 -47.23 27.10 15.16
N ALA A 117 -46.78 25.86 15.37
CA ALA A 117 -46.04 25.14 14.34
C ALA A 117 -46.88 25.21 13.06
N GLU A 118 -46.31 25.80 12.00
CA GLU A 118 -46.98 25.85 10.71
C GLU A 118 -47.36 24.43 10.33
N GLU A 119 -48.64 24.16 10.22
CA GLU A 119 -49.11 22.87 9.75
C GLU A 119 -48.50 22.62 8.36
N PRO A 120 -47.94 21.43 8.07
CA PRO A 120 -47.36 21.15 6.78
C PRO A 120 -48.43 21.37 5.69
N LEU A 121 -48.05 22.10 4.62
CA LEU A 121 -48.91 22.46 3.49
C LEU A 121 -49.58 21.24 2.82
N THR A 122 -49.02 20.07 3.01
CA THR A 122 -49.59 18.80 2.56
C THR A 122 -49.74 17.88 3.78
N PRO A 123 -50.94 17.26 3.94
CA PRO A 123 -51.15 16.33 5.06
C PRO A 123 -50.13 15.19 4.98
N ILE A 124 -49.37 15.00 6.04
CA ILE A 124 -48.47 13.85 6.17
C ILE A 124 -49.33 12.61 6.37
N PRO A 125 -49.31 11.64 5.45
CA PRO A 125 -50.09 10.41 5.61
C PRO A 125 -49.70 9.68 6.90
N VAL A 126 -50.68 9.16 7.61
CA VAL A 126 -50.42 8.31 8.78
C VAL A 126 -49.75 7.04 8.31
N VAL A 127 -48.54 6.74 8.84
CA VAL A 127 -47.82 5.50 8.52
C VAL A 127 -48.63 4.31 9.01
N THR A 128 -49.06 3.47 8.10
CA THR A 128 -49.81 2.24 8.37
C THR A 128 -48.90 1.06 8.65
N ASP A 129 -49.42 -0.03 9.20
CA ASP A 129 -48.64 -1.27 9.41
C ASP A 129 -48.23 -1.90 8.06
N ALA A 130 -49.02 -1.68 7.00
CA ALA A 130 -48.66 -2.08 5.65
C ALA A 130 -47.45 -1.30 5.13
N ASP A 131 -47.35 0.01 5.41
CA ASP A 131 -46.20 0.83 5.02
C ASP A 131 -44.92 0.39 5.79
N ARG A 132 -45.09 0.04 7.07
CA ARG A 132 -43.98 -0.50 7.87
C ARG A 132 -43.50 -1.85 7.35
N ALA A 133 -44.40 -2.75 7.01
CA ALA A 133 -44.05 -4.03 6.43
C ALA A 133 -43.39 -3.88 5.06
N ALA A 134 -43.85 -2.92 4.24
CA ALA A 134 -43.22 -2.64 2.93
C ALA A 134 -41.85 -2.00 3.06
N ALA A 135 -41.64 -1.16 4.09
CA ALA A 135 -40.33 -0.51 4.34
C ALA A 135 -39.26 -1.49 4.83
N PHE A 136 -39.66 -2.59 5.49
CA PHE A 136 -38.80 -3.62 5.99
C PHE A 136 -39.19 -5.00 5.48
N PRO A 137 -39.05 -5.25 4.16
CA PRO A 137 -39.38 -6.56 3.61
C PRO A 137 -38.41 -7.59 4.21
N GLU A 138 -38.91 -8.79 4.47
CA GLU A 138 -38.03 -9.90 4.88
C GLU A 138 -36.99 -10.14 3.80
N LEU A 139 -35.72 -10.03 4.19
CA LEU A 139 -34.62 -10.34 3.31
C LEU A 139 -34.51 -11.85 3.18
N HIS A 140 -35.07 -12.40 2.12
CA HIS A 140 -35.02 -13.85 1.83
C HIS A 140 -33.61 -14.32 1.43
N HIS A 141 -32.70 -13.40 1.21
CA HIS A 141 -31.28 -13.72 0.98
C HIS A 141 -30.49 -13.08 2.11
N ALA A 142 -29.83 -13.92 2.92
CA ALA A 142 -28.77 -13.41 3.77
C ALA A 142 -27.86 -12.58 2.86
N MET A 143 -27.59 -11.31 3.25
CA MET A 143 -26.51 -10.57 2.61
C MET A 143 -25.26 -11.41 2.82
N GLN A 144 -24.90 -12.18 1.81
CA GLN A 144 -23.59 -12.77 1.74
C GLN A 144 -22.67 -11.57 1.55
N HIS A 145 -22.09 -11.10 2.63
CA HIS A 145 -20.84 -10.36 2.58
C HIS A 145 -19.83 -11.39 2.08
N GLY A 146 -19.92 -11.69 0.79
CA GLY A 146 -19.06 -12.63 0.13
C GLY A 146 -17.66 -12.04 0.20
N SER A 147 -16.70 -12.87 0.44
CA SER A 147 -15.29 -12.59 0.14
C SER A 147 -15.13 -12.51 -1.37
N ASP A 148 -15.74 -11.51 -2.00
CA ASP A 148 -15.61 -11.32 -3.44
C ASP A 148 -14.14 -11.03 -3.74
N LEU A 149 -13.64 -11.67 -4.77
CA LEU A 149 -12.30 -11.44 -5.26
C LEU A 149 -12.33 -10.19 -6.14
N HIS A 150 -11.62 -9.17 -5.71
CA HIS A 150 -11.46 -7.92 -6.43
C HIS A 150 -10.07 -7.83 -7.05
N SER A 151 -9.96 -7.06 -8.12
CA SER A 151 -8.68 -6.74 -8.74
C SER A 151 -8.63 -5.27 -9.13
N PHE A 152 -7.43 -4.73 -9.13
CA PHE A 152 -7.13 -3.36 -9.51
C PHE A 152 -5.79 -3.31 -10.20
N MET A 153 -5.64 -2.45 -11.21
CA MET A 153 -4.39 -2.18 -11.89
C MET A 153 -4.24 -0.67 -12.11
N LEU A 154 -3.11 -0.14 -11.70
CA LEU A 154 -2.72 1.24 -11.88
C LEU A 154 -1.38 1.29 -12.61
N VAL A 155 -1.31 2.01 -13.71
CA VAL A 155 -0.06 2.53 -14.26
C VAL A 155 0.00 3.98 -13.80
N ASP A 156 0.75 4.22 -12.73
CA ASP A 156 0.81 5.53 -12.11
C ASP A 156 1.67 6.48 -12.91
N ARG A 157 2.84 6.00 -13.33
CA ARG A 157 3.78 6.74 -14.17
C ARG A 157 4.06 5.99 -15.47
N LEU A 158 3.88 6.65 -16.57
CA LEU A 158 4.41 6.28 -17.87
C LEU A 158 4.92 7.57 -18.48
N GLU A 159 6.18 7.90 -18.21
CA GLU A 159 6.79 9.20 -18.47
C GLU A 159 7.78 9.15 -19.62
N ALA A 160 7.94 10.29 -20.27
CA ALA A 160 9.02 10.55 -21.21
C ALA A 160 9.56 11.97 -21.02
N TRP A 161 10.86 12.14 -21.22
CA TRP A 161 11.54 13.42 -21.18
C TRP A 161 12.66 13.50 -22.21
N ASP A 162 13.13 14.71 -22.45
CA ASP A 162 14.32 14.98 -23.25
C ASP A 162 15.53 14.86 -22.33
N ALA A 163 16.35 13.84 -22.54
CA ALA A 163 17.58 13.63 -21.79
C ALA A 163 18.77 14.31 -22.50
N ASP A 164 19.86 14.58 -21.79
CA ASP A 164 21.08 15.21 -22.33
C ASP A 164 21.61 14.50 -23.57
N HIS A 165 21.44 13.17 -23.59
CA HIS A 165 21.75 12.32 -24.73
C HIS A 165 20.54 11.42 -25.02
N GLY A 166 19.72 11.78 -26.04
CA GLY A 166 18.59 10.99 -26.48
C GLY A 166 17.29 11.25 -25.70
N SER A 167 16.54 10.22 -25.36
CA SER A 167 15.26 10.32 -24.65
C SER A 167 15.22 9.43 -23.41
N GLY A 168 14.66 9.97 -22.34
CA GLY A 168 14.38 9.23 -21.12
C GLY A 168 12.94 8.74 -21.09
N GLN A 169 12.71 7.61 -20.46
CA GLN A 169 11.41 7.00 -20.20
C GLN A 169 11.41 6.39 -18.80
N ALA A 170 10.30 6.52 -18.09
CA ALA A 170 10.10 5.83 -16.82
C ALA A 170 8.71 5.19 -16.78
N TRP A 171 8.60 4.09 -16.06
CA TRP A 171 7.33 3.47 -15.76
C TRP A 171 7.24 3.11 -14.29
N GLU A 172 6.05 3.21 -13.78
CA GLU A 172 5.65 2.68 -12.49
C GLU A 172 4.24 2.13 -12.61
N ALA A 173 4.08 0.88 -12.22
CA ALA A 173 2.81 0.20 -12.29
C ALA A 173 2.62 -0.67 -11.05
N GLN A 174 1.38 -0.72 -10.57
CA GLN A 174 0.98 -1.61 -9.50
C GLN A 174 -0.35 -2.27 -9.81
N ALA A 175 -0.50 -3.49 -9.36
CA ALA A 175 -1.74 -4.24 -9.45
C ALA A 175 -1.95 -5.05 -8.19
N TRP A 176 -3.21 -5.32 -7.85
CA TRP A 176 -3.50 -6.27 -6.79
C TRP A 176 -4.74 -7.10 -7.11
N ILE A 177 -4.77 -8.27 -6.51
CA ILE A 177 -5.92 -9.17 -6.51
C ILE A 177 -6.13 -9.72 -5.10
N GLY A 178 -7.37 -9.75 -4.63
CA GLY A 178 -7.67 -10.25 -3.29
C GLY A 178 -9.02 -9.81 -2.76
N GLY A 179 -9.25 -10.06 -1.50
CA GLY A 179 -10.43 -9.61 -0.76
C GLY A 179 -10.16 -8.32 0.04
N ASP A 180 -11.05 -8.02 0.97
CA ASP A 180 -10.99 -6.78 1.75
C ASP A 180 -9.77 -6.69 2.67
N LEU A 181 -9.34 -7.81 3.25
CA LEU A 181 -8.29 -7.84 4.27
C LEU A 181 -6.96 -8.37 3.76
N SER A 182 -6.95 -9.08 2.64
CA SER A 182 -5.74 -9.75 2.15
C SER A 182 -5.65 -9.62 0.64
N ARG A 183 -4.51 -9.16 0.14
CA ARG A 183 -4.27 -8.89 -1.28
C ARG A 183 -2.89 -9.39 -1.69
N LEU A 184 -2.81 -9.89 -2.90
CA LEU A 184 -1.54 -10.14 -3.58
C LEU A 184 -1.26 -8.91 -4.46
N TRP A 185 -0.12 -8.27 -4.21
CA TRP A 185 0.34 -7.10 -4.94
C TRP A 185 1.43 -7.48 -5.93
N LEU A 186 1.38 -6.87 -7.09
CA LEU A 186 2.42 -6.88 -8.11
C LEU A 186 2.80 -5.43 -8.37
N ARG A 187 4.09 -5.08 -8.25
CA ARG A 187 4.60 -3.75 -8.55
C ARG A 187 5.78 -3.86 -9.48
N SER A 188 5.93 -2.91 -10.36
CA SER A 188 7.07 -2.80 -11.28
C SER A 188 7.38 -1.35 -11.54
N GLU A 189 8.67 -1.05 -11.48
CA GLU A 189 9.22 0.27 -11.72
C GLU A 189 10.48 0.15 -12.55
N GLY A 190 10.77 1.18 -13.34
CA GLY A 190 12.02 1.24 -14.06
C GLY A 190 12.22 2.50 -14.86
N VAL A 191 13.47 2.71 -15.23
CA VAL A 191 13.97 3.86 -16.00
C VAL A 191 14.76 3.37 -17.19
N ARG A 192 14.58 4.02 -18.32
CA ARG A 192 15.31 3.77 -19.55
C ARG A 192 15.76 5.09 -20.15
N VAL A 193 17.05 5.22 -20.44
CA VAL A 193 17.65 6.41 -21.06
C VAL A 193 18.42 5.98 -22.30
N ASP A 194 18.26 6.70 -23.40
CA ASP A 194 18.90 6.45 -24.70
C ASP A 194 18.81 4.98 -25.17
N GLY A 195 17.65 4.36 -24.91
CA GLY A 195 17.42 2.97 -25.27
C GLY A 195 18.03 1.92 -24.34
N HIS A 196 18.77 2.31 -23.30
CA HIS A 196 19.34 1.44 -22.30
C HIS A 196 18.49 1.45 -21.02
N THR A 197 18.24 0.28 -20.43
CA THR A 197 17.53 0.17 -19.16
C THR A 197 18.51 0.42 -18.03
N GLU A 198 18.33 1.50 -17.29
CA GLU A 198 19.15 1.88 -16.15
C GLU A 198 18.69 1.20 -14.86
N SER A 199 17.38 1.17 -14.65
CA SER A 199 16.77 0.44 -13.54
C SER A 199 15.54 -0.32 -14.02
N ALA A 200 15.30 -1.49 -13.45
CA ALA A 200 14.06 -2.25 -13.64
C ALA A 200 13.89 -3.23 -12.50
N ASN A 201 12.72 -3.26 -11.90
CA ASN A 201 12.39 -4.19 -10.84
C ASN A 201 10.99 -4.77 -10.98
N LEU A 202 10.74 -5.83 -10.25
CA LEU A 202 9.44 -6.46 -10.08
C LEU A 202 9.29 -6.90 -8.62
N GLU A 203 8.20 -6.51 -7.98
CA GLU A 203 7.84 -6.94 -6.64
C GLU A 203 6.59 -7.80 -6.65
N VAL A 204 6.61 -8.87 -5.87
CA VAL A 204 5.44 -9.71 -5.57
C VAL A 204 5.28 -9.73 -4.06
N LEU A 205 4.21 -9.10 -3.57
CA LEU A 205 4.00 -8.89 -2.15
C LEU A 205 2.63 -9.40 -1.72
N TYR A 206 2.58 -10.07 -0.59
CA TYR A 206 1.34 -10.36 0.10
C TYR A 206 1.06 -9.25 1.10
N GLY A 207 -0.09 -8.61 0.97
CA GLY A 207 -0.55 -7.53 1.84
C GLY A 207 -1.69 -7.97 2.74
N ARG A 208 -1.66 -7.48 3.98
CA ARG A 208 -2.74 -7.66 4.94
C ARG A 208 -3.08 -6.33 5.60
N SER A 209 -4.36 -5.98 5.57
CA SER A 209 -4.88 -4.79 6.25
C SER A 209 -4.79 -4.98 7.76
N VAL A 210 -4.06 -4.09 8.42
CA VAL A 210 -3.89 -4.04 9.88
C VAL A 210 -4.76 -2.95 10.51
N SER A 211 -5.23 -2.02 9.70
CA SER A 211 -6.22 -1.00 10.06
C SER A 211 -7.03 -0.58 8.84
N ALA A 212 -8.00 0.31 9.00
CA ALA A 212 -8.79 0.84 7.89
C ALA A 212 -7.96 1.59 6.84
N TRP A 213 -6.76 2.06 7.20
CA TRP A 213 -5.93 2.93 6.36
C TRP A 213 -4.54 2.36 6.06
N TRP A 214 -4.17 1.22 6.69
CA TRP A 214 -2.82 0.69 6.59
C TRP A 214 -2.79 -0.79 6.32
N ASP A 215 -1.99 -1.16 5.34
CA ASP A 215 -1.63 -2.53 5.00
C ASP A 215 -0.16 -2.78 5.35
N VAL A 216 0.11 -3.91 5.97
CA VAL A 216 1.47 -4.47 6.04
C VAL A 216 1.66 -5.38 4.84
N VAL A 217 2.78 -5.24 4.16
CA VAL A 217 3.13 -6.04 2.98
C VAL A 217 4.42 -6.81 3.23
N GLY A 218 4.54 -7.99 2.63
CA GLY A 218 5.75 -8.77 2.69
C GLY A 218 5.87 -9.71 1.50
N GLY A 219 7.07 -9.91 1.00
CA GLY A 219 7.28 -10.74 -0.18
C GLY A 219 8.69 -10.65 -0.75
N VAL A 220 8.80 -10.59 -2.07
CA VAL A 220 10.07 -10.57 -2.78
C VAL A 220 10.09 -9.45 -3.83
N ARG A 221 11.26 -8.85 -3.99
CA ARG A 221 11.61 -7.95 -5.08
C ARG A 221 12.73 -8.59 -5.89
N HIS A 222 12.65 -8.48 -7.19
CA HIS A 222 13.71 -8.86 -8.10
C HIS A 222 14.12 -7.66 -8.95
N ASP A 223 15.36 -7.24 -8.81
CA ASP A 223 15.97 -6.21 -9.64
C ASP A 223 16.62 -6.85 -10.85
N PHE A 224 16.22 -6.43 -12.04
CA PHE A 224 16.85 -6.82 -13.30
C PHE A 224 18.05 -5.93 -13.63
N GLN A 225 17.99 -4.66 -13.21
CA GLN A 225 18.99 -3.60 -13.37
C GLN A 225 18.91 -2.66 -12.14
N PRO A 226 20.01 -1.94 -11.81
CA PRO A 226 21.32 -1.89 -12.45
C PRO A 226 22.20 -3.11 -12.10
N GLY A 227 23.19 -3.35 -12.93
CA GLY A 227 24.20 -4.38 -12.71
C GLY A 227 23.66 -5.81 -12.87
N SER A 228 24.19 -6.75 -12.05
CA SER A 228 23.71 -8.14 -12.06
C SER A 228 22.34 -8.24 -11.40
N PRO A 229 21.43 -9.08 -11.92
CA PRO A 229 20.14 -9.31 -11.28
C PRO A 229 20.27 -9.72 -9.81
N GLN A 230 19.39 -9.21 -8.95
CA GLN A 230 19.41 -9.46 -7.52
C GLN A 230 18.01 -9.65 -6.97
N THR A 231 17.86 -10.55 -5.99
CA THR A 231 16.59 -10.82 -5.32
C THR A 231 16.66 -10.38 -3.86
N TRP A 232 15.59 -9.76 -3.40
CA TRP A 232 15.44 -9.23 -2.06
C TRP A 232 14.20 -9.82 -1.39
N ALA A 233 14.31 -10.12 -0.11
CA ALA A 233 13.13 -10.22 0.74
C ALA A 233 12.66 -8.80 1.06
N ALA A 234 11.35 -8.57 1.00
CA ALA A 234 10.73 -7.27 1.23
C ALA A 234 9.72 -7.34 2.36
N ILE A 235 9.72 -6.31 3.21
CA ILE A 235 8.69 -6.07 4.22
C ILE A 235 8.39 -4.58 4.26
N GLY A 236 7.12 -4.22 4.30
CA GLY A 236 6.73 -2.81 4.22
C GLY A 236 5.39 -2.50 4.85
N LEU A 237 5.11 -1.23 4.87
CA LEU A 237 3.86 -0.62 5.27
C LEU A 237 3.41 0.32 4.15
N GLN A 238 2.13 0.25 3.79
CA GLN A 238 1.53 1.16 2.81
C GLN A 238 0.17 1.61 3.28
N GLY A 239 -0.23 2.82 2.90
CA GLY A 239 -1.56 3.31 3.25
C GLY A 239 -1.70 4.81 3.23
N LEU A 240 -2.79 5.27 3.83
CA LEU A 240 -3.13 6.68 3.92
C LEU A 240 -2.80 7.22 5.31
N ALA A 241 -1.86 8.15 5.36
CA ALA A 241 -1.55 8.94 6.54
C ALA A 241 -2.59 10.08 6.75
N PRO A 242 -2.62 10.74 7.93
CA PRO A 242 -3.48 11.91 8.14
C PRO A 242 -3.35 12.94 7.01
N TYR A 243 -4.46 13.62 6.70
CA TYR A 243 -4.58 14.57 5.59
C TYR A 243 -4.49 13.95 4.19
N LYS A 244 -4.63 12.60 4.07
CA LYS A 244 -4.63 11.84 2.81
C LYS A 244 -3.27 11.79 2.09
N PHE A 245 -2.17 11.85 2.81
CA PHE A 245 -0.88 11.50 2.25
C PHE A 245 -0.84 10.00 1.97
N GLU A 246 -0.58 9.61 0.75
CA GLU A 246 -0.25 8.24 0.41
C GLU A 246 1.20 7.97 0.80
N VAL A 247 1.42 6.91 1.55
CA VAL A 247 2.74 6.56 2.06
C VAL A 247 3.02 5.10 1.75
N GLN A 248 4.18 4.86 1.17
CA GLN A 248 4.74 3.53 0.99
C GLN A 248 6.14 3.53 1.62
N ALA A 249 6.39 2.58 2.51
CA ALA A 249 7.70 2.40 3.14
C ALA A 249 8.04 0.91 3.12
N THR A 250 9.10 0.53 2.43
CA THR A 250 9.53 -0.86 2.28
C THR A 250 10.99 -1.00 2.61
N ALA A 251 11.31 -1.99 3.42
CA ALA A 251 12.67 -2.41 3.74
C ALA A 251 12.98 -3.71 3.00
N TYR A 252 14.21 -3.82 2.54
CA TYR A 252 14.69 -4.93 1.73
C TYR A 252 15.90 -5.59 2.36
N LEU A 253 15.95 -6.92 2.30
CA LEU A 253 17.10 -7.73 2.70
C LEU A 253 17.52 -8.58 1.50
N GLY A 254 18.68 -8.27 0.94
CA GLY A 254 19.24 -8.95 -0.21
C GLY A 254 20.20 -10.07 0.16
N GLU A 255 20.69 -10.75 -0.86
CA GLU A 255 21.75 -11.74 -0.73
C GLU A 255 23.00 -11.10 -0.13
N SER A 256 23.82 -11.90 0.57
CA SER A 256 25.05 -11.41 1.24
C SER A 256 24.83 -10.36 2.34
N GLY A 257 23.59 -10.24 2.85
CA GLY A 257 23.24 -9.32 3.94
C GLY A 257 23.26 -7.85 3.51
N GLN A 258 23.00 -7.57 2.25
CA GLN A 258 22.68 -6.22 1.78
C GLN A 258 21.33 -5.82 2.31
N THR A 259 21.19 -4.55 2.68
CA THR A 259 19.92 -3.98 3.13
C THR A 259 19.65 -2.69 2.37
N ALA A 260 18.38 -2.44 2.08
CA ALA A 260 17.93 -1.20 1.49
C ALA A 260 16.57 -0.82 2.08
N ALA A 261 16.18 0.44 1.92
CA ALA A 261 14.86 0.92 2.24
C ALA A 261 14.44 1.98 1.22
N ASN A 262 13.16 1.98 0.90
CA ASN A 262 12.52 2.98 0.08
C ASN A 262 11.33 3.56 0.85
N ILE A 263 11.19 4.88 0.82
CA ILE A 263 10.06 5.59 1.40
C ILE A 263 9.54 6.57 0.35
N GLU A 264 8.31 6.39 -0.04
CA GLU A 264 7.59 7.28 -0.94
C GLU A 264 6.42 7.94 -0.23
N VAL A 265 6.25 9.22 -0.46
CA VAL A 265 5.13 10.02 0.05
C VAL A 265 4.56 10.84 -1.10
N GLU A 266 3.28 10.66 -1.34
CA GLU A 266 2.54 11.34 -2.38
C GLU A 266 1.31 12.05 -1.80
N TYR A 267 0.87 13.12 -2.47
CA TYR A 267 -0.36 13.82 -2.14
C TYR A 267 -1.10 14.27 -3.39
N GLU A 268 -2.41 14.10 -3.42
CA GLU A 268 -3.27 14.59 -4.50
C GLU A 268 -4.01 15.86 -4.09
N LEU A 269 -3.57 17.02 -4.61
CA LEU A 269 -4.23 18.30 -4.41
C LEU A 269 -5.19 18.59 -5.58
N LEU A 270 -6.49 18.49 -5.33
CA LEU A 270 -7.52 18.81 -6.31
C LEU A 270 -7.63 20.32 -6.50
N LEU A 271 -7.05 20.87 -7.57
CA LEU A 271 -7.22 22.27 -7.96
C LEU A 271 -8.61 22.51 -8.55
N THR A 272 -9.12 21.52 -9.26
CA THR A 272 -10.50 21.42 -9.74
C THR A 272 -10.94 19.95 -9.69
N ASN A 273 -12.18 19.65 -10.07
CA ASN A 273 -12.66 18.27 -10.13
C ASN A 273 -11.90 17.37 -11.13
N ARG A 274 -11.06 17.95 -12.00
CA ARG A 274 -10.30 17.24 -13.04
C ARG A 274 -8.83 17.61 -13.11
N LEU A 275 -8.45 18.74 -12.52
CA LEU A 275 -7.07 19.21 -12.51
C LEU A 275 -6.49 18.94 -11.12
N ILE A 276 -5.48 18.10 -11.08
CA ILE A 276 -4.88 17.60 -9.84
C ILE A 276 -3.39 17.93 -9.87
N LEU A 277 -2.91 18.53 -8.80
CA LEU A 277 -1.49 18.73 -8.56
C LEU A 277 -1.00 17.65 -7.61
N GLN A 278 0.03 16.94 -8.03
CA GLN A 278 0.55 15.76 -7.36
C GLN A 278 2.03 15.97 -7.01
N PRO A 279 2.35 16.48 -5.81
CA PRO A 279 3.69 16.41 -5.25
C PRO A 279 4.00 15.00 -4.79
N LEU A 280 5.24 14.57 -5.05
CA LEU A 280 5.80 13.28 -4.64
C LEU A 280 7.21 13.51 -4.09
N VAL A 281 7.55 12.77 -3.06
CA VAL A 281 8.92 12.69 -2.54
C VAL A 281 9.23 11.21 -2.30
N GLU A 282 10.36 10.78 -2.86
CA GLU A 282 10.89 9.43 -2.69
C GLU A 282 12.31 9.49 -2.14
N VAL A 283 12.62 8.59 -1.21
CA VAL A 283 13.92 8.50 -0.55
C VAL A 283 14.38 7.05 -0.57
N GLU A 284 15.57 6.83 -1.10
CA GLU A 284 16.25 5.54 -1.09
C GLU A 284 17.41 5.54 -0.12
N TRP A 285 17.51 4.47 0.66
CA TRP A 285 18.59 4.24 1.60
C TRP A 285 19.21 2.85 1.40
N HIS A 286 20.54 2.74 1.53
CA HIS A 286 21.28 1.50 1.39
C HIS A 286 22.21 1.25 2.58
N GLY A 287 22.23 0.03 3.07
CA GLY A 287 23.02 -0.33 4.25
C GLY A 287 24.49 -0.66 3.96
N LYS A 288 24.82 -0.93 2.69
CA LYS A 288 26.18 -1.26 2.25
C LYS A 288 26.47 -0.69 0.88
N ASP A 289 27.75 -0.39 0.65
CA ASP A 289 28.22 -0.01 -0.68
C ASP A 289 28.10 -1.17 -1.67
N ASP A 290 27.62 -0.87 -2.87
CA ASP A 290 27.64 -1.76 -4.03
C ASP A 290 28.05 -0.98 -5.29
N PRO A 291 29.37 -0.79 -5.50
CA PRO A 291 29.88 -0.02 -6.64
C PRO A 291 29.48 -0.60 -8.00
N ARG A 292 29.17 -1.92 -8.08
CA ARG A 292 28.72 -2.55 -9.33
C ARG A 292 27.32 -2.11 -9.75
N ARG A 293 26.56 -1.62 -8.79
CA ARG A 293 25.19 -1.11 -8.98
C ARG A 293 25.14 0.42 -8.89
N GLY A 294 26.30 1.09 -8.74
CA GLY A 294 26.35 2.53 -8.60
C GLY A 294 25.83 3.05 -7.25
N VAL A 295 25.84 2.21 -6.20
CA VAL A 295 25.16 2.51 -4.93
C VAL A 295 26.19 2.59 -3.80
N GLY A 296 26.14 3.69 -3.05
CA GLY A 296 26.89 3.88 -1.80
C GLY A 296 26.00 3.64 -0.57
N SER A 297 26.61 3.34 0.57
CA SER A 297 25.89 3.16 1.85
C SER A 297 25.38 4.50 2.40
N GLY A 298 24.26 4.45 3.11
CA GLY A 298 23.57 5.60 3.67
C GLY A 298 22.40 6.05 2.80
N LEU A 299 22.09 7.35 2.84
CA LEU A 299 21.13 7.98 1.95
C LEU A 299 21.69 7.93 0.52
N GLY A 300 21.01 7.17 -0.34
CA GLY A 300 21.44 6.98 -1.72
C GLY A 300 20.87 8.05 -2.65
N LYS A 301 19.55 8.16 -2.69
CA LYS A 301 18.85 9.04 -3.64
C LYS A 301 17.65 9.72 -2.97
N LEU A 302 17.35 10.92 -3.41
CA LEU A 302 16.10 11.63 -3.15
C LEU A 302 15.53 12.09 -4.48
N GLU A 303 14.30 11.74 -4.75
CA GLU A 303 13.51 12.28 -5.85
C GLU A 303 12.41 13.18 -5.29
N ALA A 304 12.20 14.34 -5.89
CA ALA A 304 11.10 15.24 -5.62
C ALA A 304 10.40 15.57 -6.94
N GLY A 305 9.17 15.17 -7.07
CA GLY A 305 8.34 15.36 -8.25
C GLY A 305 7.17 16.30 -7.99
N LEU A 306 6.81 17.10 -8.99
CA LEU A 306 5.57 17.87 -8.99
C LEU A 306 4.90 17.67 -10.35
N ARG A 307 3.76 16.99 -10.36
CA ARG A 307 3.03 16.64 -11.57
C ARG A 307 1.69 17.36 -11.61
N LEU A 308 1.32 17.92 -12.74
CA LEU A 308 0.03 18.53 -12.98
C LEU A 308 -0.76 17.64 -13.93
N ARG A 309 -1.73 16.93 -13.39
CA ARG A 309 -2.53 15.90 -14.06
C ARG A 309 -3.91 16.46 -14.43
N TYR A 310 -4.38 16.12 -15.63
CA TYR A 310 -5.74 16.43 -16.06
C TYR A 310 -6.52 15.15 -16.37
N GLU A 311 -7.59 14.89 -15.63
CA GLU A 311 -8.47 13.74 -15.83
C GLU A 311 -9.46 13.98 -16.97
N PHE A 312 -9.16 13.46 -18.16
CA PHE A 312 -10.15 13.41 -19.24
C PHE A 312 -11.29 12.45 -18.87
N THR A 313 -10.92 11.33 -18.33
CA THR A 313 -11.80 10.38 -17.64
C THR A 313 -11.14 9.98 -16.34
N ARG A 314 -11.89 9.33 -15.44
CA ARG A 314 -11.29 8.80 -14.21
C ARG A 314 -10.18 7.78 -14.47
N ARG A 315 -10.22 7.09 -15.61
CA ARG A 315 -9.29 6.02 -15.98
C ARG A 315 -8.12 6.48 -16.84
N PHE A 316 -8.15 7.71 -17.34
CA PHE A 316 -7.14 8.25 -18.26
C PHE A 316 -6.84 9.70 -17.93
N ALA A 317 -5.60 9.95 -17.52
CA ALA A 317 -5.14 11.25 -17.12
C ALA A 317 -3.70 11.51 -17.62
N PRO A 318 -3.52 12.28 -18.71
CA PRO A 318 -2.22 12.81 -19.04
C PRO A 318 -1.79 13.88 -18.06
N TYR A 319 -0.48 14.04 -17.94
CA TYR A 319 0.13 15.05 -17.11
C TYR A 319 1.44 15.59 -17.67
N VAL A 320 1.84 16.73 -17.12
CA VAL A 320 3.18 17.29 -17.26
C VAL A 320 3.74 17.53 -15.88
N GLY A 321 5.05 17.46 -15.74
CA GLY A 321 5.65 17.62 -14.41
C GLY A 321 7.10 18.09 -14.48
N VAL A 322 7.63 18.38 -13.30
CA VAL A 322 9.04 18.61 -13.05
C VAL A 322 9.49 17.61 -12.00
N VAL A 323 10.59 16.95 -12.26
CA VAL A 323 11.22 15.99 -11.35
C VAL A 323 12.64 16.47 -11.07
N HIS A 324 12.98 16.52 -9.79
CA HIS A 324 14.33 16.79 -9.32
C HIS A 324 14.85 15.57 -8.58
N GLU A 325 15.95 15.04 -9.06
CA GLU A 325 16.63 13.88 -8.48
C GLU A 325 17.99 14.29 -7.97
N ARG A 326 18.41 13.72 -6.84
CA ARG A 326 19.72 13.96 -6.25
C ARG A 326 20.24 12.71 -5.59
N ALA A 327 21.44 12.30 -6.00
CA ALA A 327 22.26 11.30 -5.31
C ALA A 327 23.02 11.93 -4.14
N PHE A 328 23.33 11.14 -3.11
CA PHE A 328 24.03 11.56 -1.90
C PHE A 328 25.16 10.61 -1.54
N GLY A 329 26.15 11.13 -0.78
CA GLY A 329 27.23 10.35 -0.20
C GLY A 329 27.98 9.49 -1.21
N GLY A 330 28.25 8.24 -0.87
CA GLY A 330 28.95 7.32 -1.76
C GLY A 330 28.26 7.05 -3.09
N THR A 331 26.93 7.19 -3.16
CA THR A 331 26.19 7.10 -4.44
C THR A 331 26.55 8.28 -5.35
N ALA A 332 26.58 9.50 -4.82
CA ALA A 332 26.99 10.68 -5.58
C ALA A 332 28.45 10.56 -6.06
N ASP A 333 29.35 10.11 -5.20
CA ASP A 333 30.77 9.91 -5.54
C ASP A 333 30.94 8.90 -6.69
N LEU A 334 30.10 7.84 -6.73
CA LEU A 334 30.11 6.85 -7.81
C LEU A 334 29.59 7.39 -9.13
N HIS A 335 28.52 8.21 -9.11
CA HIS A 335 28.01 8.91 -10.29
C HIS A 335 29.06 9.88 -10.86
N GLU A 336 29.69 10.70 -10.01
CA GLU A 336 30.76 11.61 -10.43
C GLU A 336 31.95 10.85 -11.02
N ALA A 337 32.32 9.70 -10.43
CA ALA A 337 33.39 8.85 -10.95
C ALA A 337 33.05 8.22 -12.32
N ALA A 338 31.76 8.00 -12.61
CA ALA A 338 31.26 7.56 -13.90
C ALA A 338 31.13 8.71 -14.92
N GLY A 339 31.32 9.97 -14.49
CA GLY A 339 31.17 11.17 -15.31
C GLY A 339 29.72 11.65 -15.42
N GLU A 340 28.86 11.21 -14.51
CA GLU A 340 27.44 11.60 -14.43
C GLU A 340 27.26 12.70 -13.37
N ASP A 341 26.29 13.62 -13.58
CA ASP A 341 25.95 14.61 -12.57
C ASP A 341 25.11 13.92 -11.49
N PRO A 342 25.46 14.05 -10.20
CA PRO A 342 24.65 13.50 -9.09
C PRO A 342 23.33 14.23 -8.90
N ARG A 343 23.00 15.19 -9.73
CA ARG A 343 21.74 15.95 -9.70
C ARG A 343 21.16 16.03 -11.10
N ASP A 344 19.88 15.76 -11.19
CA ASP A 344 19.12 15.94 -12.42
C ASP A 344 17.83 16.71 -12.13
N THR A 345 17.46 17.59 -13.08
CA THR A 345 16.16 18.27 -13.05
C THR A 345 15.56 18.24 -14.43
N ARG A 346 14.52 17.46 -14.59
CA ARG A 346 13.90 17.20 -15.88
C ARG A 346 12.43 17.60 -15.90
N VAL A 347 11.97 18.04 -17.07
CA VAL A 347 10.55 18.22 -17.37
C VAL A 347 10.05 16.93 -18.01
N VAL A 348 8.99 16.38 -17.43
CA VAL A 348 8.40 15.12 -17.84
C VAL A 348 7.01 15.33 -18.43
N ALA A 349 6.62 14.49 -19.37
CA ALA A 349 5.25 14.34 -19.83
C ALA A 349 4.86 12.87 -19.74
N GLY A 350 3.66 12.60 -19.23
CA GLY A 350 3.28 11.23 -18.97
C GLY A 350 1.78 10.97 -18.97
N LEU A 351 1.45 9.73 -18.71
CA LEU A 351 0.09 9.21 -18.65
C LEU A 351 -0.10 8.41 -17.35
N ARG A 352 -1.27 8.60 -16.73
CA ARG A 352 -1.77 7.74 -15.64
C ARG A 352 -3.01 7.00 -16.12
N LEU A 353 -3.04 5.68 -15.89
CA LEU A 353 -4.11 4.80 -16.32
C LEU A 353 -4.51 3.87 -15.18
N TRP A 354 -5.81 3.63 -14.98
CA TRP A 354 -6.26 2.64 -14.02
C TRP A 354 -7.49 1.84 -14.50
N PHE A 355 -7.58 0.59 -14.03
CA PHE A 355 -8.54 -0.40 -14.49
C PHE A 355 -9.15 -1.19 -13.33
#